data_7e4c247127bd1cced1fa1b04b59ef16a
#
_entry.id   7e4c247127bd1cced1fa1b04b59ef16a
#
_cell.length_a   1.000
_cell.length_b   1.000
_cell.length_c   1.000
_cell.angle_alpha   90.00
_cell.angle_beta   90.00
_cell.angle_gamma   90.00
#
_symmetry.space_group_name_H-M   'P 1'
#
loop_
_entity.id
_entity.type
_entity.pdbx_description
1 polymer ?
#
loop_
_entity_poly.entity_id
_entity_poly.type
_entity_poly.pdbx_seq_one_letter_code
_entity_poly.pdbx_strand_id
1 'polypeptide(L)'
;DYRYQIEQLQYMQEDVMEERRLKVLEAYNAVTEQLATIKAKAETAALYNAQMKISENNFIQGTVDIISLSLERARRTGAVTTYEQSRVALHNSIVLLEMLTNVKVITDK
;
A
#
# COMPACT_ATOMS: atom_id res chain seq x y z
N ASP A 1 -29.26 22.55 -33.60
CA ASP A 1 -28.22 23.29 -34.28
C ASP A 1 -26.90 22.53 -34.27
N TYR A 2 -26.31 22.46 -35.42
CA TYR A 2 -25.08 21.70 -35.61
C TYR A 2 -23.91 22.24 -34.76
N ARG A 3 -23.78 23.55 -34.71
CA ARG A 3 -22.76 24.21 -33.92
C ARG A 3 -22.93 23.92 -32.43
N TYR A 4 -24.14 23.96 -31.95
CA TYR A 4 -24.44 23.68 -30.56
C TYR A 4 -24.08 22.26 -30.20
N GLN A 5 -24.38 21.33 -31.09
CA GLN A 5 -24.03 19.92 -30.86
C GLN A 5 -22.51 19.71 -30.80
N ILE A 6 -21.76 20.39 -31.65
CA ILE A 6 -20.30 20.30 -31.61
C ILE A 6 -19.75 20.85 -30.31
N GLU A 7 -20.27 22.00 -29.84
CA GLU A 7 -19.85 22.58 -28.58
C GLU A 7 -20.13 21.65 -27.40
N GLN A 8 -21.31 21.03 -27.40
CA GLN A 8 -21.64 20.07 -26.35
C GLN A 8 -20.69 18.87 -26.34
N LEU A 9 -20.37 18.34 -27.50
CA LEU A 9 -19.43 17.24 -27.59
C LEU A 9 -18.06 17.64 -27.07
N GLN A 10 -17.61 18.85 -27.36
CA GLN A 10 -16.34 19.34 -26.85
C GLN A 10 -16.36 19.48 -25.35
N TYR A 11 -17.43 20.01 -24.75
CA TYR A 11 -17.54 20.11 -23.30
C TYR A 11 -17.56 18.74 -22.64
N MET A 12 -18.26 17.79 -23.25
CA MET A 12 -18.28 16.42 -22.72
C MET A 12 -16.91 15.78 -22.76
N GLN A 13 -16.14 16.00 -23.81
CA GLN A 13 -14.78 15.48 -23.89
C GLN A 13 -13.87 16.11 -22.85
N GLU A 14 -14.00 17.41 -22.62
CA GLU A 14 -13.22 18.10 -21.60
C GLU A 14 -13.55 17.57 -20.21
N ASP A 15 -14.82 17.34 -19.92
CA ASP A 15 -15.25 16.80 -18.63
C ASP A 15 -14.71 15.40 -18.41
N VAL A 16 -14.75 14.56 -19.43
CA VAL A 16 -14.23 13.20 -19.33
C VAL A 16 -12.72 13.22 -19.07
N MET A 17 -11.99 14.10 -19.75
CA MET A 17 -10.55 14.24 -19.57
C MET A 17 -10.21 14.74 -18.16
N GLU A 18 -11.00 15.69 -17.64
CA GLU A 18 -10.79 16.18 -16.28
C GLU A 18 -11.05 15.10 -15.24
N GLU A 19 -12.13 14.33 -15.40
CA GLU A 19 -12.41 13.22 -14.50
C GLU A 19 -11.29 12.19 -14.50
N ARG A 20 -10.81 11.87 -15.70
CA ARG A 20 -9.73 10.90 -15.84
C ARG A 20 -8.45 11.40 -15.16
N ARG A 21 -8.14 12.68 -15.36
CA ARG A 21 -6.95 13.27 -14.74
C ARG A 21 -7.05 13.27 -13.23
N LEU A 22 -8.23 13.55 -12.68
CA LEU A 22 -8.44 13.51 -11.24
C LEU A 22 -8.29 12.10 -10.69
N LYS A 23 -8.81 11.10 -11.39
CA LYS A 23 -8.68 9.72 -10.97
C LYS A 23 -7.22 9.25 -10.99
N VAL A 24 -6.48 9.67 -12.00
CA VAL A 24 -5.04 9.36 -12.08
C VAL A 24 -4.30 10.01 -10.91
N LEU A 25 -4.61 11.26 -10.62
CA LEU A 25 -3.97 11.97 -9.51
C LEU A 25 -4.29 11.32 -8.18
N GLU A 26 -5.54 10.93 -7.95
CA GLU A 26 -5.95 10.22 -6.74
C GLU A 26 -5.20 8.89 -6.61
N ALA A 27 -5.10 8.14 -7.70
CA ALA A 27 -4.39 6.87 -7.70
C ALA A 27 -2.90 7.05 -7.42
N TYR A 28 -2.30 8.09 -7.99
CA TYR A 28 -0.90 8.41 -7.73
C TYR A 28 -0.67 8.77 -6.26
N ASN A 29 -1.56 9.59 -5.70
CA ASN A 29 -1.48 9.96 -4.29
C ASN A 29 -1.64 8.75 -3.38
N ALA A 30 -2.53 7.82 -3.74
CA ALA A 30 -2.72 6.60 -2.98
C ALA A 30 -1.45 5.75 -2.97
N VAL A 31 -0.77 5.62 -4.11
CA VAL A 31 0.50 4.89 -4.19
C VAL A 31 1.54 5.56 -3.31
N THR A 32 1.64 6.88 -3.36
CA THR A 32 2.62 7.62 -2.56
C THR A 32 2.38 7.42 -1.06
N GLU A 33 1.12 7.51 -0.63
CA GLU A 33 0.76 7.29 0.77
C GLU A 33 1.07 5.86 1.21
N GLN A 34 0.80 4.90 0.35
CA GLN A 34 1.03 3.50 0.69
C GLN A 34 2.51 3.15 0.73
N LEU A 35 3.34 3.81 -0.08
CA LEU A 35 4.79 3.66 0.02
C LEU A 35 5.29 4.10 1.40
N ALA A 36 4.79 5.24 1.89
CA ALA A 36 5.15 5.71 3.22
C ALA A 36 4.65 4.76 4.31
N THR A 37 3.42 4.26 4.16
CA THR A 37 2.84 3.31 5.11
C THR A 37 3.64 2.02 5.15
N ILE A 38 4.02 1.48 4.00
CA ILE A 38 4.79 0.23 3.92
C ILE A 38 6.14 0.38 4.61
N LYS A 39 6.78 1.53 4.43
CA LYS A 39 8.06 1.79 5.09
C LYS A 39 7.90 1.77 6.60
N ALA A 40 6.88 2.42 7.13
CA ALA A 40 6.61 2.44 8.56
C ALA A 40 6.29 1.04 9.07
N LYS A 41 5.49 0.27 8.33
CA LYS A 41 5.13 -1.10 8.72
C LYS A 41 6.33 -2.03 8.68
N ALA A 42 7.22 -1.86 7.72
CA ALA A 42 8.45 -2.64 7.65
C ALA A 42 9.35 -2.36 8.84
N GLU A 43 9.47 -1.10 9.23
CA GLU A 43 10.25 -0.72 10.41
C GLU A 43 9.67 -1.32 11.69
N THR A 44 8.35 -1.29 11.83
CA THR A 44 7.65 -1.88 12.98
C THR A 44 7.87 -3.39 13.03
N ALA A 45 7.74 -4.08 11.89
CA ALA A 45 7.96 -5.51 11.83
C ALA A 45 9.40 -5.87 12.18
N ALA A 46 10.37 -5.10 11.71
CA ALA A 46 11.78 -5.31 12.05
C ALA A 46 12.02 -5.12 13.53
N LEU A 47 11.39 -4.13 14.14
CA LEU A 47 11.52 -3.88 15.58
C LEU A 47 10.98 -5.06 16.39
N TYR A 48 9.78 -5.53 16.07
CA TYR A 48 9.20 -6.65 16.80
C TYR A 48 9.99 -7.94 16.57
N ASN A 49 10.54 -8.12 15.38
CA ASN A 49 11.39 -9.27 15.12
C ASN A 49 12.66 -9.24 15.98
N ALA A 50 13.27 -8.08 16.14
CA ALA A 50 14.43 -7.91 17.02
C ALA A 50 14.06 -8.16 18.47
N GLN A 51 12.94 -7.63 18.93
CA GLN A 51 12.46 -7.86 20.30
C GLN A 51 12.14 -9.33 20.55
N MET A 52 11.63 -10.02 19.53
CA MET A 52 11.34 -11.45 19.63
C MET A 52 12.62 -12.25 19.88
N LYS A 53 13.69 -11.91 19.19
CA LYS A 53 14.97 -12.59 19.39
C LYS A 53 15.50 -12.40 20.81
N ILE A 54 15.35 -11.18 21.35
CA ILE A 54 15.73 -10.90 22.72
C ILE A 54 14.88 -11.71 23.70
N SER A 55 13.59 -11.77 23.48
CA SER A 55 12.66 -12.52 24.33
C SER A 55 12.94 -14.02 24.29
N GLU A 56 13.28 -14.55 23.11
CA GLU A 56 13.65 -15.95 22.98
C GLU A 56 14.92 -16.27 23.79
N ASN A 57 15.93 -15.42 23.71
CA ASN A 57 17.14 -15.59 24.50
C ASN A 57 16.85 -15.50 25.99
N ASN A 58 16.02 -14.55 26.40
CA ASN A 58 15.65 -14.40 27.80
C ASN A 58 14.86 -15.61 28.31
N PHE A 59 14.00 -16.17 27.47
CA PHE A 59 13.26 -17.38 27.82
C PHE A 59 14.21 -18.56 28.03
N ILE A 60 15.18 -18.72 27.15
CA ILE A 60 16.19 -19.80 27.29
C ILE A 60 16.96 -19.63 28.59
N GLN A 61 17.27 -18.40 28.96
CA GLN A 61 17.98 -18.10 30.21
C GLN A 61 17.07 -18.15 31.45
N GLY A 62 15.76 -18.32 31.25
CA GLY A 62 14.82 -18.42 32.36
C GLY A 62 14.37 -17.10 32.96
N THR A 63 14.67 -15.98 32.31
CA THR A 63 14.27 -14.65 32.82
C THR A 63 12.90 -14.17 32.34
N VAL A 64 12.30 -14.86 31.37
CA VAL A 64 10.99 -14.55 30.79
C VAL A 64 10.16 -15.83 30.76
N ASP A 65 8.90 -15.77 31.16
CA ASP A 65 8.03 -16.94 31.12
C ASP A 65 7.44 -17.18 29.73
N ILE A 66 6.79 -18.35 29.59
CA ILE A 66 6.21 -18.77 28.31
C ILE A 66 5.06 -17.88 27.88
N ILE A 67 4.33 -17.31 28.82
CA ILE A 67 3.21 -16.42 28.51
C ILE A 67 3.72 -15.14 27.87
N SER A 68 4.76 -14.54 28.45
CA SER A 68 5.39 -13.34 27.90
C SER A 68 5.99 -13.61 26.52
N LEU A 69 6.62 -14.76 26.34
CA LEU A 69 7.19 -15.15 25.04
C LEU A 69 6.09 -15.30 24.00
N SER A 70 4.98 -15.95 24.35
CA SER A 70 3.84 -16.13 23.44
C SER A 70 3.24 -14.79 23.04
N LEU A 71 3.17 -13.83 23.95
CA LEU A 71 2.68 -12.48 23.68
C LEU A 71 3.58 -11.77 22.66
N GLU A 72 4.90 -11.88 22.84
CA GLU A 72 5.85 -11.27 21.89
C GLU A 72 5.75 -11.91 20.51
N ARG A 73 5.56 -13.23 20.46
CA ARG A 73 5.34 -13.91 19.18
C ARG A 73 4.09 -13.42 18.47
N ALA A 74 3.01 -13.22 19.23
CA ALA A 74 1.76 -12.71 18.67
C ALA A 74 1.94 -11.30 18.13
N ARG A 75 2.68 -10.43 18.82
CA ARG A 75 2.96 -9.08 18.36
C ARG A 75 3.77 -9.10 17.08
N ARG A 76 4.79 -9.94 17.01
CA ARG A 76 5.60 -10.06 15.80
C ARG A 76 4.76 -10.56 14.64
N THR A 77 3.96 -11.59 14.85
CA THR A 77 3.10 -12.14 13.79
C THR A 77 2.12 -11.10 13.30
N GLY A 78 1.50 -10.32 14.21
CA GLY A 78 0.59 -9.26 13.83
C GLY A 78 1.28 -8.18 13.00
N ALA A 79 2.47 -7.77 13.39
CA ALA A 79 3.22 -6.74 12.67
C ALA A 79 3.63 -7.21 11.28
N VAL A 80 4.07 -8.47 11.15
CA VAL A 80 4.44 -9.05 9.85
C VAL A 80 3.21 -9.16 8.95
N THR A 81 2.08 -9.61 9.50
CA THR A 81 0.84 -9.72 8.76
C THR A 81 0.39 -8.34 8.24
N THR A 82 0.46 -7.32 9.08
CA THR A 82 0.09 -5.95 8.69
C THR A 82 1.00 -5.45 7.58
N TYR A 83 2.29 -5.73 7.67
CA TYR A 83 3.24 -5.37 6.62
C TYR A 83 2.89 -6.06 5.29
N GLU A 84 2.59 -7.36 5.33
CA GLU A 84 2.23 -8.10 4.11
C GLU A 84 0.93 -7.57 3.50
N GLN A 85 -0.05 -7.22 4.32
CA GLN A 85 -1.29 -6.60 3.84
C GLN A 85 -1.01 -5.26 3.17
N SER A 86 -0.09 -4.48 3.72
CA SER A 86 0.30 -3.20 3.12
C SER A 86 0.98 -3.39 1.77
N ARG A 87 1.78 -4.46 1.63
CA ARG A 87 2.39 -4.79 0.33
C ARG A 87 1.35 -5.11 -0.73
N VAL A 88 0.33 -5.91 -0.36
CA VAL A 88 -0.75 -6.25 -1.28
C VAL A 88 -1.52 -4.99 -1.67
N ALA A 89 -1.83 -4.13 -0.71
CA ALA A 89 -2.54 -2.88 -0.97
C ALA A 89 -1.75 -1.98 -1.92
N LEU A 90 -0.43 -1.88 -1.73
CA LEU A 90 0.41 -1.11 -2.62
C LEU A 90 0.40 -1.69 -4.03
N HIS A 91 0.54 -3.00 -4.15
CA HIS A 91 0.49 -3.66 -5.45
C HIS A 91 -0.82 -3.35 -6.18
N ASN A 92 -1.94 -3.46 -5.48
CA ASN A 92 -3.25 -3.18 -6.06
C ASN A 92 -3.37 -1.72 -6.50
N SER A 93 -2.82 -0.79 -5.72
CA SER A 93 -2.84 0.63 -6.08
C SER A 93 -1.98 0.92 -7.31
N ILE A 94 -0.84 0.26 -7.44
CA ILE A 94 0.01 0.40 -8.62
C ILE A 94 -0.71 -0.13 -9.86
N VAL A 95 -1.36 -1.29 -9.75
CA VAL A 95 -2.13 -1.85 -10.85
C VAL A 95 -3.24 -0.90 -11.27
N LEU A 96 -3.96 -0.34 -10.29
CA LEU A 96 -5.02 0.62 -10.59
C LEU A 96 -4.49 1.85 -11.31
N LEU A 97 -3.35 2.37 -10.84
CA LEU A 97 -2.73 3.53 -11.49
C LEU A 97 -2.34 3.22 -12.94
N GLU A 98 -1.77 2.04 -13.18
CA GLU A 98 -1.41 1.62 -14.52
C GLU A 98 -2.65 1.52 -15.42
N MET A 99 -3.74 0.96 -14.90
CA MET A 99 -4.98 0.85 -15.65
C MET A 99 -5.57 2.21 -16.00
N LEU A 100 -5.53 3.15 -15.05
CA LEU A 100 -6.09 4.48 -15.25
C LEU A 100 -5.26 5.31 -16.22
N THR A 101 -3.96 5.17 -16.18
CA THR A 101 -3.08 5.90 -17.09
C THR A 101 -2.98 5.24 -18.46
N ASN A 102 -3.46 4.01 -18.57
CA ASN A 102 -3.33 3.21 -19.77
C ASN A 102 -1.87 3.07 -20.20
N VAL A 103 -0.97 3.13 -19.22
CA VAL A 103 0.46 2.97 -19.46
C VAL A 103 0.81 1.51 -19.31
N LYS A 104 1.24 0.89 -20.38
CA LYS A 104 1.63 -0.51 -20.34
C LYS A 104 3.11 -0.64 -20.00
N VAL A 105 3.44 -0.14 -18.83
CA VAL A 105 4.83 -0.12 -18.38
C VAL A 105 5.40 -1.54 -18.27
N ILE A 106 4.55 -2.46 -17.84
CA ILE A 106 4.96 -3.85 -17.65
C ILE A 106 5.02 -4.61 -18.96
N THR A 107 4.15 -4.27 -19.91
CA THR A 107 4.02 -5.00 -21.16
C THR A 107 4.85 -4.42 -22.29
N ASP A 108 5.31 -3.20 -22.14
CA ASP A 108 6.11 -2.50 -23.15
C ASP A 108 7.60 -2.77 -22.95
N LYS A 109 7.95 -4.01 -23.03
CA LYS A 109 9.36 -4.38 -22.91
C LYS A 109 9.94 -4.85 -24.20
#